data_f37ed1aefeaf6629a39ea44bb400a416
#
_entry.id   f37ed1aefeaf6629a39ea44bb400a416
#
_cell.length_a   1.000
_cell.length_b   1.000
_cell.length_c   1.000
_cell.angle_alpha   90.00
_cell.angle_beta   90.00
_cell.angle_gamma   90.00
#
_symmetry.space_group_name_H-M   'P 1'
#
loop_
_entity.id
_entity.type
_entity.pdbx_description
1 polymer ?
#
loop_
_entity_poly.entity_id
_entity_poly.type
_entity_poly.pdbx_seq_one_letter_code
_entity_poly.pdbx_strand_id
1 'polypeptide(L)'
;MSYLLEFCHEHALSVDFAMFVLIWVVQLIVYPVFHKIDDRVFVSWHGSYCNRIGLFVLPLMLLQLIEAASASFFIDDMLAWLKAMGVLGAWIVTLVVSAPCHRKLSKDGMQTQVVNRLIRTNWLRTFLWTLVFVVSCLQY
;
A
#
# COMPACT_ATOMS: atom_id res chain seq x y z
N MET A 1 17.00 -4.56 -22.01
CA MET A 1 16.14 -4.10 -20.88
C MET A 1 17.02 -3.27 -19.98
N SER A 2 16.55 -2.20 -19.33
CA SER A 2 17.43 -1.43 -18.43
C SER A 2 17.70 -2.24 -17.15
N TYR A 3 18.88 -2.08 -16.55
CA TYR A 3 19.24 -2.73 -15.28
C TYR A 3 18.16 -2.58 -14.18
N LEU A 4 17.46 -1.44 -14.16
CA LEU A 4 16.37 -1.22 -13.22
C LEU A 4 15.18 -2.18 -13.43
N LEU A 5 14.80 -2.43 -14.68
CA LEU A 5 13.68 -3.34 -14.98
C LEU A 5 14.03 -4.79 -14.66
N GLU A 6 15.26 -5.21 -14.95
CA GLU A 6 15.76 -6.53 -14.56
C GLU A 6 15.73 -6.71 -13.04
N PHE A 7 16.27 -5.74 -12.30
CA PHE A 7 16.24 -5.74 -10.84
C PHE A 7 14.81 -5.81 -10.29
N CYS A 8 13.88 -4.99 -10.81
CA CYS A 8 12.49 -5.02 -10.38
C CYS A 8 11.83 -6.39 -10.62
N HIS A 9 12.12 -7.00 -11.77
CA HIS A 9 11.57 -8.32 -12.10
C HIS A 9 12.15 -9.43 -11.22
N GLU A 10 13.48 -9.48 -11.04
CA GLU A 10 14.15 -10.47 -10.17
C GLU A 10 13.68 -10.40 -8.71
N HIS A 11 13.32 -9.22 -8.22
CA HIS A 11 12.91 -9.02 -6.83
C HIS A 11 11.39 -8.84 -6.64
N ALA A 12 10.60 -9.00 -7.70
CA ALA A 12 9.16 -8.76 -7.69
C ALA A 12 8.44 -9.52 -6.58
N LEU A 13 8.67 -10.82 -6.46
CA LEU A 13 8.05 -11.65 -5.42
C LEU A 13 8.41 -11.17 -4.01
N SER A 14 9.66 -10.76 -3.77
CA SER A 14 10.10 -10.25 -2.47
C SER A 14 9.45 -8.91 -2.13
N VAL A 15 9.31 -8.02 -3.09
CA VAL A 15 8.65 -6.71 -2.95
C VAL A 15 7.16 -6.91 -2.67
N ASP A 16 6.50 -7.81 -3.41
CA ASP A 16 5.09 -8.10 -3.23
C ASP A 16 4.79 -8.76 -1.89
N PHE A 17 5.67 -9.67 -1.44
CA PHE A 17 5.60 -10.25 -0.10
C PHE A 17 5.78 -9.20 0.99
N ALA A 18 6.78 -8.33 0.87
CA ALA A 18 7.01 -7.24 1.83
C ALA A 18 5.78 -6.32 1.94
N MET A 19 5.17 -5.97 0.79
CA MET A 19 3.97 -5.15 0.77
C MET A 19 2.75 -5.87 1.34
N PHE A 20 2.59 -7.16 1.05
CA PHE A 20 1.56 -8.01 1.66
C PHE A 20 1.67 -8.02 3.19
N VAL A 21 2.84 -8.30 3.74
CA VAL A 21 3.04 -8.29 5.20
C VAL A 21 2.76 -6.90 5.78
N LEU A 22 3.28 -5.85 5.15
CA LEU A 22 3.13 -4.48 5.61
C LEU A 22 1.66 -4.06 5.69
N ILE A 23 0.84 -4.34 4.67
CA ILE A 23 -0.56 -3.94 4.67
C ILE A 23 -1.39 -4.69 5.71
N TRP A 24 -1.09 -5.97 5.98
CA TRP A 24 -1.73 -6.72 7.04
C TRP A 24 -1.35 -6.19 8.43
N VAL A 25 -0.09 -5.84 8.66
CA VAL A 25 0.35 -5.17 9.90
C VAL A 25 -0.38 -3.84 10.09
N VAL A 26 -0.47 -3.04 9.03
CA VAL A 26 -1.21 -1.76 9.09
C VAL A 26 -2.68 -1.99 9.41
N GLN A 27 -3.32 -2.96 8.74
CA GLN A 27 -4.75 -3.25 8.92
C GLN A 27 -5.08 -3.73 10.32
N LEU A 28 -4.33 -4.70 10.84
CA LEU A 28 -4.68 -5.41 12.06
C LEU A 28 -4.08 -4.80 13.33
N ILE A 29 -2.96 -4.10 13.21
CA ILE A 29 -2.21 -3.61 14.37
C ILE A 29 -2.22 -2.09 14.39
N VAL A 30 -1.77 -1.44 13.33
CA VAL A 30 -1.48 0.01 13.36
C VAL A 30 -2.75 0.85 13.39
N TYR A 31 -3.67 0.64 12.47
CA TYR A 31 -4.88 1.45 12.38
C TYR A 31 -5.81 1.34 13.61
N PRO A 32 -6.02 0.16 14.22
CA PRO A 32 -6.77 0.08 15.48
C PRO A 32 -6.16 0.87 16.65
N VAL A 33 -4.84 1.07 16.65
CA VAL A 33 -4.15 1.88 17.67
C VAL A 33 -4.55 3.36 17.59
N PHE A 34 -4.94 3.87 16.41
CA PHE A 34 -5.35 5.28 16.27
C PHE A 34 -6.44 5.69 17.27
N HIS A 35 -7.37 4.77 17.59
CA HIS A 35 -8.42 5.01 18.58
C HIS A 35 -7.93 5.06 20.04
N LYS A 36 -6.68 4.66 20.29
CA LYS A 36 -6.09 4.59 21.64
C LYS A 36 -5.11 5.73 21.92
N ILE A 37 -4.82 6.56 20.93
CA ILE A 37 -3.92 7.71 21.07
C ILE A 37 -4.68 8.88 21.68
N ASP A 38 -4.09 9.51 22.73
CA ASP A 38 -4.64 10.72 23.36
C ASP A 38 -4.74 11.85 22.32
N ASP A 39 -5.90 12.53 22.28
CA ASP A 39 -6.19 13.59 21.30
C ASP A 39 -5.17 14.72 21.33
N ARG A 40 -4.60 15.02 22.52
CA ARG A 40 -3.61 16.10 22.71
C ARG A 40 -2.30 15.87 21.98
N VAL A 41 -1.92 14.59 21.79
CA VAL A 41 -0.66 14.21 21.13
C VAL A 41 -0.90 13.60 19.74
N PHE A 42 -2.16 13.39 19.37
CA PHE A 42 -2.52 12.67 18.14
C PHE A 42 -1.89 13.27 16.89
N VAL A 43 -1.96 14.59 16.70
CA VAL A 43 -1.43 15.26 15.50
C VAL A 43 0.08 15.04 15.33
N SER A 44 0.85 15.24 16.40
CA SER A 44 2.31 15.07 16.37
C SER A 44 2.71 13.61 16.19
N TRP A 45 2.02 12.70 16.88
CA TRP A 45 2.23 11.27 16.75
C TRP A 45 1.89 10.77 15.34
N HIS A 46 0.71 11.16 14.82
CA HIS A 46 0.24 10.76 13.49
C HIS A 46 1.15 11.29 12.37
N GLY A 47 1.63 12.54 12.48
CA GLY A 47 2.61 13.09 11.55
C GLY A 47 3.91 12.30 11.53
N SER A 48 4.44 11.95 12.71
CA SER A 48 5.63 11.09 12.84
C SER A 48 5.40 9.70 12.25
N TYR A 49 4.23 9.12 12.50
CA TYR A 49 3.83 7.83 11.93
C TYR A 49 3.80 7.90 10.39
N CYS A 50 3.10 8.88 9.81
CA CYS A 50 2.98 9.01 8.36
C CYS A 50 4.35 9.16 7.67
N ASN A 51 5.24 9.96 8.25
CA ASN A 51 6.59 10.13 7.72
C ASN A 51 7.39 8.82 7.74
N ARG A 52 7.34 8.09 8.86
CA ARG A 52 8.08 6.84 9.01
C ARG A 52 7.54 5.73 8.13
N ILE A 53 6.22 5.50 8.14
CA ILE A 53 5.62 4.44 7.32
C ILE A 53 5.78 4.73 5.83
N GLY A 54 5.75 6.01 5.44
CA GLY A 54 5.97 6.45 4.06
C GLY A 54 7.33 6.04 3.49
N LEU A 55 8.37 5.99 4.33
CA LEU A 55 9.71 5.52 3.94
C LEU A 55 9.73 4.06 3.48
N PHE A 56 8.78 3.25 3.94
CA PHE A 56 8.65 1.85 3.54
C PHE A 56 7.61 1.67 2.44
N VAL A 57 6.44 2.28 2.61
CA VAL A 57 5.30 2.11 1.69
C VAL A 57 5.60 2.67 0.31
N LEU A 58 6.13 3.89 0.21
CA LEU A 58 6.33 4.55 -1.09
C LEU A 58 7.34 3.84 -1.99
N PRO A 59 8.54 3.44 -1.52
CA PRO A 59 9.47 2.67 -2.35
C PRO A 59 8.88 1.34 -2.82
N LEU A 60 8.22 0.59 -1.95
CA LEU A 60 7.60 -0.68 -2.32
C LEU A 60 6.50 -0.48 -3.37
N MET A 61 5.61 0.50 -3.18
CA MET A 61 4.57 0.82 -4.14
C MET A 61 5.13 1.26 -5.50
N LEU A 62 6.23 2.03 -5.52
CA LEU A 62 6.88 2.47 -6.76
C LEU A 62 7.54 1.30 -7.50
N LEU A 63 8.25 0.42 -6.78
CA LEU A 63 8.86 -0.77 -7.38
C LEU A 63 7.80 -1.69 -7.99
N GLN A 64 6.68 -1.93 -7.27
CA GLN A 64 5.56 -2.69 -7.79
C GLN A 64 4.95 -2.06 -9.04
N LEU A 65 4.79 -0.73 -9.05
CA LEU A 65 4.22 -0.04 -10.21
C LEU A 65 5.11 -0.16 -11.45
N ILE A 66 6.42 0.03 -11.28
CA ILE A 66 7.40 -0.09 -12.37
C ILE A 66 7.42 -1.52 -12.91
N GLU A 67 7.50 -2.51 -12.03
CA GLU A 67 7.53 -3.91 -12.42
C GLU A 67 6.22 -4.32 -13.11
N ALA A 68 5.07 -4.07 -12.51
CA ALA A 68 3.78 -4.45 -13.07
C ALA A 68 3.49 -3.76 -14.40
N ALA A 69 3.86 -2.48 -14.54
CA ALA A 69 3.75 -1.77 -15.82
C ALA A 69 4.67 -2.38 -16.88
N SER A 70 5.93 -2.65 -16.55
CA SER A 70 6.87 -3.26 -17.51
C SER A 70 6.44 -4.67 -17.90
N ALA A 71 6.02 -5.50 -16.94
CA ALA A 71 5.58 -6.87 -17.21
C ALA A 71 4.37 -6.90 -18.14
N SER A 72 3.36 -6.04 -17.92
CA SER A 72 2.16 -5.98 -18.77
C SER A 72 2.43 -5.50 -20.20
N PHE A 73 3.53 -4.75 -20.43
CA PHE A 73 3.91 -4.32 -21.79
C PHE A 73 4.77 -5.34 -22.55
N PHE A 74 5.59 -6.13 -21.85
CA PHE A 74 6.56 -7.03 -22.48
C PHE A 74 6.17 -8.50 -22.39
N ILE A 75 5.26 -8.87 -21.50
CA ILE A 75 4.80 -10.23 -21.30
C ILE A 75 3.30 -10.26 -21.62
N ASP A 76 2.93 -10.90 -22.72
CA ASP A 76 1.52 -11.07 -23.08
C ASP A 76 0.91 -12.24 -22.28
N ASP A 77 0.73 -11.99 -20.99
CA ASP A 77 0.22 -12.95 -20.01
C ASP A 77 -0.93 -12.33 -19.19
N MET A 78 -2.00 -13.10 -19.03
CA MET A 78 -3.17 -12.68 -18.24
C MET A 78 -2.82 -12.40 -16.78
N LEU A 79 -1.88 -13.14 -16.18
CA LEU A 79 -1.45 -12.91 -14.78
C LEU A 79 -0.71 -11.57 -14.63
N ALA A 80 0.10 -11.19 -15.63
CA ALA A 80 0.77 -9.88 -15.62
C ALA A 80 -0.26 -8.73 -15.64
N TRP A 81 -1.30 -8.82 -16.46
CA TRP A 81 -2.38 -7.85 -16.48
C TRP A 81 -3.18 -7.83 -15.19
N LEU A 82 -3.50 -9.00 -14.62
CA LEU A 82 -4.22 -9.10 -13.34
C LEU A 82 -3.41 -8.45 -12.20
N LYS A 83 -2.09 -8.69 -12.15
CA LYS A 83 -1.18 -8.04 -11.21
C LYS A 83 -1.17 -6.52 -11.38
N ALA A 84 -1.01 -6.04 -12.61
CA ALA A 84 -1.01 -4.60 -12.92
C ALA A 84 -2.32 -3.92 -12.49
N MET A 85 -3.46 -4.54 -12.72
CA MET A 85 -4.77 -4.04 -12.28
C MET A 85 -4.87 -4.00 -10.75
N GLY A 86 -4.35 -5.00 -10.06
CA GLY A 86 -4.28 -5.04 -8.59
C GLY A 86 -3.45 -3.89 -8.02
N VAL A 87 -2.24 -3.69 -8.56
CA VAL A 87 -1.34 -2.58 -8.18
C VAL A 87 -1.99 -1.23 -8.47
N LEU A 88 -2.53 -1.03 -9.66
CA LEU A 88 -3.21 0.22 -10.03
C LEU A 88 -4.41 0.51 -9.13
N GLY A 89 -5.23 -0.50 -8.84
CA GLY A 89 -6.35 -0.39 -7.91
C GLY A 89 -5.90 0.04 -6.50
N ALA A 90 -4.81 -0.55 -5.99
CA ALA A 90 -4.25 -0.17 -4.69
C ALA A 90 -3.72 1.29 -4.69
N TRP A 91 -3.11 1.76 -5.78
CA TRP A 91 -2.73 3.16 -5.96
C TRP A 91 -3.93 4.09 -5.96
N ILE A 92 -4.99 3.77 -6.71
CA ILE A 92 -6.22 4.58 -6.77
C ILE A 92 -6.82 4.73 -5.36
N VAL A 93 -7.00 3.62 -4.62
CA VAL A 93 -7.55 3.68 -3.26
C VAL A 93 -6.65 4.49 -2.33
N THR A 94 -5.33 4.36 -2.47
CA THR A 94 -4.37 5.13 -1.68
C THR A 94 -4.51 6.63 -1.93
N LEU A 95 -4.54 7.05 -3.19
CA LEU A 95 -4.57 8.47 -3.55
C LEU A 95 -5.94 9.12 -3.30
N VAL A 96 -7.04 8.39 -3.58
CA VAL A 96 -8.39 8.94 -3.51
C VAL A 96 -8.99 8.85 -2.11
N VAL A 97 -8.59 7.88 -1.30
CA VAL A 97 -9.19 7.64 0.01
C VAL A 97 -8.18 7.77 1.14
N SER A 98 -7.11 6.96 1.13
CA SER A 98 -6.21 6.87 2.28
C SER A 98 -5.42 8.16 2.50
N ALA A 99 -4.82 8.73 1.46
CA ALA A 99 -4.04 9.97 1.56
C ALA A 99 -4.91 11.18 1.98
N PRO A 100 -6.13 11.40 1.46
CA PRO A 100 -7.03 12.42 1.99
C PRO A 100 -7.42 12.23 3.45
N CYS A 101 -7.69 10.98 3.88
CA CYS A 101 -7.97 10.70 5.30
C CYS A 101 -6.77 11.04 6.19
N HIS A 102 -5.57 10.63 5.80
CA HIS A 102 -4.35 10.96 6.55
C HIS A 102 -4.09 12.47 6.61
N ARG A 103 -4.26 13.20 5.50
CA ARG A 103 -4.13 14.67 5.48
C ARG A 103 -5.11 15.33 6.44
N LYS A 104 -6.37 14.85 6.47
CA LYS A 104 -7.38 15.38 7.37
C LYS A 104 -7.00 15.12 8.84
N LEU A 105 -6.59 13.91 9.18
CA LEU A 105 -6.15 13.55 10.54
C LEU A 105 -4.89 14.33 10.97
N SER A 106 -3.97 14.61 10.06
CA SER A 106 -2.77 15.43 10.36
C SER A 106 -3.10 16.91 10.58
N LYS A 107 -4.18 17.41 9.94
CA LYS A 107 -4.57 18.82 10.05
C LYS A 107 -5.53 19.06 11.21
N ASP A 108 -6.57 18.25 11.30
CA ASP A 108 -7.74 18.51 12.15
C ASP A 108 -7.72 17.67 13.44
N GLY A 109 -6.71 16.81 13.62
CA GLY A 109 -6.59 15.92 14.78
C GLY A 109 -7.43 14.65 14.66
N MET A 110 -7.58 13.96 15.79
CA MET A 110 -8.32 12.69 15.87
C MET A 110 -9.81 12.92 15.58
N GLN A 111 -10.31 12.23 14.57
CA GLN A 111 -11.73 12.21 14.22
C GLN A 111 -12.15 10.76 14.01
N THR A 112 -12.95 10.23 14.93
CA THR A 112 -13.43 8.84 14.95
C THR A 112 -14.02 8.41 13.60
N GLN A 113 -14.80 9.27 12.95
CA GLN A 113 -15.41 8.96 11.66
C GLN A 113 -14.39 8.79 10.55
N VAL A 114 -13.34 9.63 10.53
CA VAL A 114 -12.25 9.56 9.53
C VAL A 114 -11.40 8.33 9.76
N VAL A 115 -11.08 8.01 11.01
CA VAL A 115 -10.34 6.78 11.38
C VAL A 115 -11.14 5.54 10.99
N ASN A 116 -12.43 5.48 11.30
CA ASN A 116 -13.30 4.36 10.93
C ASN A 116 -13.40 4.20 9.41
N ARG A 117 -13.49 5.31 8.66
CA ARG A 117 -13.46 5.28 7.20
C ARG A 117 -12.13 4.71 6.70
N LEU A 118 -11.01 5.19 7.25
CA LEU A 118 -9.67 4.72 6.91
C LEU A 118 -9.54 3.21 7.13
N ILE A 119 -9.92 2.71 8.31
CA ILE A 119 -9.89 1.27 8.66
C ILE A 119 -10.73 0.45 7.67
N ARG A 120 -11.98 0.87 7.44
CA ARG A 120 -12.91 0.15 6.55
C ARG A 120 -12.43 0.08 5.12
N THR A 121 -11.97 1.20 4.58
CA THR A 121 -11.52 1.27 3.18
C THR A 121 -10.17 0.62 2.98
N ASN A 122 -9.34 0.51 4.01
CA ASN A 122 -8.06 -0.17 3.93
C ASN A 122 -8.22 -1.69 3.69
N TRP A 123 -9.35 -2.30 4.05
CA TRP A 123 -9.62 -3.70 3.69
C TRP A 123 -9.56 -3.94 2.18
N LEU A 124 -10.01 -2.96 1.37
CA LEU A 124 -9.87 -3.05 -0.08
C LEU A 124 -8.41 -3.07 -0.51
N ARG A 125 -7.56 -2.22 0.08
CA ARG A 125 -6.11 -2.23 -0.18
C ARG A 125 -5.48 -3.56 0.28
N THR A 126 -5.87 -4.05 1.45
CA THR A 126 -5.40 -5.34 1.98
C THR A 126 -5.74 -6.48 1.02
N PHE A 127 -6.98 -6.51 0.50
CA PHE A 127 -7.39 -7.48 -0.51
C PHE A 127 -6.58 -7.35 -1.81
N LEU A 128 -6.42 -6.15 -2.34
CA LEU A 128 -5.69 -5.91 -3.59
C LEU A 128 -4.22 -6.34 -3.48
N TRP A 129 -3.50 -5.98 -2.41
CA TRP A 129 -2.12 -6.42 -2.23
C TRP A 129 -1.97 -7.90 -1.88
N THR A 130 -2.98 -8.51 -1.25
CA THR A 130 -3.02 -9.96 -1.11
C THR A 130 -3.16 -10.63 -2.47
N LEU A 131 -4.04 -10.12 -3.34
CA LEU A 131 -4.20 -10.60 -4.71
C LEU A 131 -2.90 -10.45 -5.52
N VAL A 132 -2.24 -9.29 -5.46
CA VAL A 132 -0.94 -9.04 -6.13
C VAL A 132 0.08 -10.08 -5.69
N PHE A 133 0.22 -10.33 -4.38
CA PHE A 133 1.16 -11.32 -3.86
C PHE A 133 0.82 -12.76 -4.31
N VAL A 134 -0.47 -13.14 -4.27
CA VAL A 134 -0.91 -14.46 -4.74
C VAL A 134 -0.60 -14.63 -6.24
N VAL A 135 -0.88 -13.62 -7.05
CA VAL A 135 -0.53 -13.65 -8.49
C VAL A 135 0.97 -13.80 -8.69
N SER A 136 1.79 -13.07 -7.93
CA SER A 136 3.25 -13.23 -7.97
C SER A 136 3.69 -14.65 -7.63
N CYS A 137 3.10 -15.29 -6.62
CA CYS A 137 3.40 -16.69 -6.30
C CYS A 137 3.03 -17.67 -7.41
N LEU A 138 2.09 -17.33 -8.29
CA LEU A 138 1.71 -18.16 -9.44
C LEU A 138 2.60 -17.93 -10.67
N GLN A 139 3.35 -16.82 -10.70
CA GLN A 139 4.27 -16.47 -11.78
C GLN A 139 5.70 -16.96 -11.55
N TYR A 140 6.07 -17.24 -10.30
CA TYR A 140 7.38 -17.70 -9.84
C TYR A 140 7.33 -19.07 -9.19
#